data_e796ef02e177f21c0d26ee4d9f619967
#
_entry.id   e796ef02e177f21c0d26ee4d9f619967
#
_cell.length_a   1.000
_cell.length_b   1.000
_cell.length_c   1.000
_cell.angle_alpha   90.00
_cell.angle_beta   90.00
_cell.angle_gamma   90.00
#
_symmetry.space_group_name_H-M   'P 1'
#
loop_
_entity.id
_entity.type
_entity.pdbx_description
1 polymer ?
#
loop_
_entity_poly.entity_id
_entity_poly.type
_entity_poly.pdbx_seq_one_letter_code
_entity_poly.pdbx_strand_id
1 'polypeptide(L)'
;MSDSIVRTPWKDYMGEVPMHLEYFDGSMFEAVEQIAKKYPGNIAFTFMGKSTTYRQMIREIEQCAKALKTIGVREGDKVTIAMPNCPQAIYMFYAVNLVGGIANMIHPLSAEKEIEFYLNASESVAAVTLDQFYNKFEKVRERTKVVNMIIASVRDALSPTIKAGYMLTEGRKIEKIPEDAPVIMWKDFMKLSHSCYYKTYKVKREGADPAVILYSGGTTGTTKGIVLTNKNFNALGQQVIAANPMFRPGDRTVSYT
;
A
#
# COMPACT_ATOMS: atom_id res chain seq x y z
N MET A 1 -11.85 -4.95 47.58
CA MET A 1 -11.33 -5.39 46.29
C MET A 1 -9.97 -4.76 46.13
N SER A 2 -8.88 -5.51 46.17
CA SER A 2 -7.52 -4.95 46.08
C SER A 2 -7.31 -4.57 44.62
N ASP A 3 -7.12 -3.28 44.36
CA ASP A 3 -6.58 -2.79 43.09
C ASP A 3 -5.23 -3.48 42.86
N SER A 4 -5.22 -4.49 41.99
CA SER A 4 -3.98 -5.04 41.52
C SER A 4 -3.26 -3.95 40.73
N ILE A 5 -2.27 -3.31 41.37
CA ILE A 5 -1.39 -2.34 40.72
C ILE A 5 -0.71 -3.07 39.57
N VAL A 6 -1.21 -2.87 38.36
CA VAL A 6 -0.56 -3.34 37.15
C VAL A 6 0.82 -2.67 37.10
N ARG A 7 1.87 -3.46 37.40
CA ARG A 7 3.23 -2.96 37.30
C ARG A 7 3.51 -2.62 35.84
N THR A 8 3.89 -1.38 35.59
CA THR A 8 4.25 -0.85 34.26
C THR A 8 5.75 -0.50 34.23
N PRO A 9 6.66 -1.51 34.28
CA PRO A 9 8.10 -1.27 34.44
C PRO A 9 8.70 -0.50 33.26
N TRP A 10 8.06 -0.49 32.10
CA TRP A 10 8.49 0.27 30.94
C TRP A 10 8.40 1.79 31.13
N LYS A 11 7.59 2.29 32.07
CA LYS A 11 7.45 3.73 32.33
C LYS A 11 8.77 4.39 32.68
N ASP A 12 9.61 3.69 33.42
CA ASP A 12 10.92 4.19 33.86
C ASP A 12 11.90 4.39 32.68
N TYR A 13 11.60 3.77 31.53
CA TYR A 13 12.43 3.83 30.31
C TYR A 13 11.85 4.75 29.23
N MET A 14 10.64 5.25 29.39
CA MET A 14 9.98 6.07 28.37
C MET A 14 10.43 7.54 28.36
N GLY A 15 11.12 8.01 29.41
CA GLY A 15 11.55 9.40 29.50
C GLY A 15 10.37 10.37 29.36
N GLU A 16 10.45 11.29 28.41
CA GLU A 16 9.41 12.30 28.13
C GLU A 16 8.31 11.81 27.17
N VAL A 17 8.32 10.56 26.75
CA VAL A 17 7.29 10.03 25.84
C VAL A 17 5.94 10.02 26.54
N PRO A 18 4.90 10.67 25.97
CA PRO A 18 3.57 10.69 26.57
C PRO A 18 2.98 9.29 26.74
N MET A 19 2.42 9.03 27.92
CA MET A 19 1.77 7.74 28.22
C MET A 19 0.46 7.54 27.47
N HIS A 20 -0.19 8.62 27.08
CA HIS A 20 -1.44 8.62 26.34
C HIS A 20 -1.33 9.62 25.20
N LEU A 21 -1.75 9.19 24.01
CA LEU A 21 -1.83 10.00 22.81
C LEU A 21 -3.29 10.04 22.34
N GLU A 22 -3.72 11.20 21.86
CA GLU A 22 -4.95 11.31 21.10
C GLU A 22 -4.65 10.93 19.64
N TYR A 23 -5.35 9.91 19.16
CA TYR A 23 -5.11 9.40 17.81
C TYR A 23 -6.07 10.01 16.82
N PHE A 24 -5.54 10.32 15.63
CA PHE A 24 -6.36 10.79 14.51
C PHE A 24 -7.39 9.73 14.11
N ASP A 25 -8.68 10.12 14.13
CA ASP A 25 -9.82 9.24 13.89
C ASP A 25 -10.40 9.42 12.47
N GLY A 26 -9.54 9.37 11.46
CA GLY A 26 -9.90 9.41 10.06
C GLY A 26 -9.17 8.32 9.28
N SER A 27 -9.30 8.34 7.96
CA SER A 27 -8.59 7.39 7.10
C SER A 27 -7.07 7.62 7.08
N MET A 28 -6.31 6.59 6.73
CA MET A 28 -4.87 6.72 6.51
C MET A 28 -4.55 7.74 5.42
N PHE A 29 -5.38 7.78 4.35
CA PHE A 29 -5.21 8.75 3.28
C PHE A 29 -5.42 10.18 3.78
N GLU A 30 -6.47 10.44 4.59
CA GLU A 30 -6.72 11.77 5.16
C GLU A 30 -5.57 12.27 6.02
N ALA A 31 -4.95 11.39 6.82
CA ALA A 31 -3.78 11.74 7.62
C ALA A 31 -2.62 12.22 6.72
N VAL A 32 -2.34 11.51 5.63
CA VAL A 32 -1.29 11.90 4.66
C VAL A 32 -1.69 13.13 3.87
N GLU A 33 -2.96 13.27 3.48
CA GLU A 33 -3.48 14.44 2.75
C GLU A 33 -3.32 15.73 3.56
N GLN A 34 -3.57 15.68 4.89
CA GLN A 34 -3.34 16.82 5.77
C GLN A 34 -1.88 17.28 5.79
N ILE A 35 -0.94 16.33 5.86
CA ILE A 35 0.50 16.64 5.79
C ILE A 35 0.87 17.18 4.41
N ALA A 36 0.34 16.59 3.35
CA ALA A 36 0.58 17.05 1.98
C ALA A 36 0.06 18.48 1.73
N LYS A 37 -1.06 18.85 2.34
CA LYS A 37 -1.59 20.22 2.30
C LYS A 37 -0.67 21.22 3.04
N LYS A 38 -0.11 20.79 4.17
CA LYS A 38 0.79 21.62 4.99
C LYS A 38 2.19 21.76 4.37
N TYR A 39 2.72 20.70 3.77
CA TYR A 39 4.09 20.64 3.24
C TYR A 39 4.14 20.09 1.80
N PRO A 40 3.44 20.69 0.84
CA PRO A 40 3.27 20.11 -0.50
C PRO A 40 4.57 19.97 -1.30
N GLY A 41 5.56 20.82 -1.00
CA GLY A 41 6.87 20.82 -1.66
C GLY A 41 7.91 19.91 -1.02
N ASN A 42 7.66 19.41 0.21
CA ASN A 42 8.59 18.51 0.86
C ASN A 42 8.64 17.16 0.14
N ILE A 43 9.78 16.49 0.21
CA ILE A 43 9.97 15.16 -0.37
C ILE A 43 9.21 14.15 0.51
N ALA A 44 8.26 13.44 -0.08
CA ALA A 44 7.54 12.36 0.57
C ALA A 44 8.39 11.10 0.64
N PHE A 45 9.05 10.75 -0.46
CA PHE A 45 10.01 9.64 -0.53
C PHE A 45 11.00 9.83 -1.68
N THR A 46 12.10 9.08 -1.61
CA THR A 46 13.08 8.93 -2.70
C THR A 46 13.21 7.45 -3.03
N PHE A 47 13.06 7.09 -4.31
CA PHE A 47 13.23 5.74 -4.80
C PHE A 47 14.25 5.73 -5.94
N MET A 48 15.30 4.91 -5.82
CA MET A 48 16.35 4.79 -6.85
C MET A 48 16.86 6.16 -7.35
N GLY A 49 17.14 7.07 -6.42
CA GLY A 49 17.63 8.43 -6.70
C GLY A 49 16.58 9.43 -7.22
N LYS A 50 15.35 9.00 -7.51
CA LYS A 50 14.25 9.89 -7.92
C LYS A 50 13.41 10.27 -6.71
N SER A 51 13.36 11.57 -6.41
CA SER A 51 12.53 12.11 -5.33
C SER A 51 11.12 12.44 -5.83
N THR A 52 10.14 12.18 -4.97
CA THR A 52 8.72 12.50 -5.19
C THR A 52 8.26 13.41 -4.06
N THR A 53 7.67 14.56 -4.39
CA THR A 53 7.10 15.47 -3.38
C THR A 53 5.73 14.99 -2.91
N TYR A 54 5.26 15.48 -1.74
CA TYR A 54 3.90 15.18 -1.26
C TYR A 54 2.83 15.56 -2.29
N ARG A 55 2.95 16.71 -2.95
CA ARG A 55 2.02 17.13 -4.01
C ARG A 55 1.98 16.13 -5.16
N GLN A 56 3.13 15.64 -5.60
CA GLN A 56 3.20 14.63 -6.65
C GLN A 56 2.61 13.30 -6.20
N MET A 57 2.96 12.85 -4.99
CA MET A 57 2.44 11.62 -4.41
C MET A 57 0.90 11.61 -4.31
N ILE A 58 0.30 12.69 -3.79
CA ILE A 58 -1.17 12.80 -3.70
C ILE A 58 -1.81 12.73 -5.09
N ARG A 59 -1.25 13.41 -6.09
CA ARG A 59 -1.75 13.36 -7.47
C ARG A 59 -1.75 11.93 -8.03
N GLU A 60 -0.66 11.20 -7.85
CA GLU A 60 -0.55 9.81 -8.32
C GLU A 60 -1.54 8.89 -7.58
N ILE A 61 -1.71 9.08 -6.26
CA ILE A 61 -2.70 8.35 -5.46
C ILE A 61 -4.12 8.62 -5.98
N GLU A 62 -4.48 9.87 -6.26
CA GLU A 62 -5.80 10.22 -6.78
C GLU A 62 -6.05 9.66 -8.18
N GLN A 63 -5.04 9.62 -9.04
CA GLN A 63 -5.14 8.95 -10.34
C GLN A 63 -5.35 7.45 -10.19
N CYS A 64 -4.60 6.77 -9.32
CA CYS A 64 -4.83 5.36 -8.99
C CYS A 64 -6.25 5.13 -8.48
N ALA A 65 -6.74 5.97 -7.57
CA ALA A 65 -8.08 5.86 -7.00
C ALA A 65 -9.17 5.98 -8.07
N LYS A 66 -9.05 6.94 -8.98
CA LYS A 66 -9.96 7.08 -10.13
C LYS A 66 -9.90 5.86 -11.05
N ALA A 67 -8.71 5.34 -11.33
CA ALA A 67 -8.54 4.14 -12.14
C ALA A 67 -9.17 2.91 -11.46
N LEU A 68 -9.00 2.73 -10.14
CA LEU A 68 -9.67 1.67 -9.37
C LEU A 68 -11.19 1.75 -9.50
N LYS A 69 -11.77 2.94 -9.38
CA LYS A 69 -13.22 3.13 -9.62
C LYS A 69 -13.64 2.78 -11.04
N THR A 70 -12.83 3.14 -12.02
CA THR A 70 -13.13 2.85 -13.45
C THR A 70 -13.13 1.34 -13.73
N ILE A 71 -12.28 0.56 -13.09
CA ILE A 71 -12.29 -0.91 -13.19
C ILE A 71 -13.31 -1.59 -12.27
N GLY A 72 -14.14 -0.82 -11.57
CA GLY A 72 -15.29 -1.33 -10.81
C GLY A 72 -15.02 -1.64 -9.33
N VAL A 73 -13.86 -1.23 -8.76
CA VAL A 73 -13.58 -1.40 -7.33
C VAL A 73 -14.56 -0.55 -6.50
N ARG A 74 -15.21 -1.18 -5.54
CA ARG A 74 -16.23 -0.59 -4.65
C ARG A 74 -15.70 -0.45 -3.22
N GLU A 75 -16.44 0.25 -2.41
CA GLU A 75 -16.21 0.29 -0.97
C GLU A 75 -16.32 -1.12 -0.37
N GLY A 76 -15.40 -1.46 0.53
CA GLY A 76 -15.31 -2.78 1.16
C GLY A 76 -14.63 -3.86 0.32
N ASP A 77 -14.39 -3.63 -0.98
CA ASP A 77 -13.66 -4.56 -1.83
C ASP A 77 -12.20 -4.68 -1.37
N LYS A 78 -11.64 -5.87 -1.54
CA LYS A 78 -10.23 -6.13 -1.25
C LYS A 78 -9.43 -6.09 -2.54
N VAL A 79 -8.32 -5.36 -2.48
CA VAL A 79 -7.35 -5.27 -3.57
C VAL A 79 -6.02 -5.81 -3.06
N THR A 80 -5.55 -6.89 -3.68
CA THR A 80 -4.25 -7.48 -3.32
C THR A 80 -3.12 -6.64 -3.88
N ILE A 81 -2.17 -6.31 -3.00
CA ILE A 81 -0.93 -5.61 -3.34
C ILE A 81 0.24 -6.57 -3.04
N ALA A 82 0.81 -7.14 -4.08
CA ALA A 82 1.92 -8.08 -4.03
C ALA A 82 3.17 -7.45 -4.65
N MET A 83 3.71 -6.45 -3.98
CA MET A 83 4.79 -5.62 -4.50
C MET A 83 5.85 -5.37 -3.43
N PRO A 84 7.13 -5.22 -3.80
CA PRO A 84 8.14 -4.68 -2.90
C PRO A 84 7.88 -3.20 -2.63
N ASN A 85 8.67 -2.61 -1.73
CA ASN A 85 8.61 -1.17 -1.46
C ASN A 85 9.02 -0.36 -2.69
N CYS A 86 8.05 0.05 -3.48
CA CYS A 86 8.23 0.87 -4.67
C CYS A 86 7.13 1.94 -4.74
N PRO A 87 7.30 3.00 -5.56
CA PRO A 87 6.32 4.07 -5.67
C PRO A 87 4.91 3.59 -5.98
N GLN A 88 4.76 2.64 -6.89
CA GLN A 88 3.46 2.11 -7.30
C GLN A 88 2.73 1.40 -6.14
N ALA A 89 3.48 0.70 -5.26
CA ALA A 89 2.91 0.09 -4.06
C ALA A 89 2.35 1.14 -3.11
N ILE A 90 3.09 2.25 -2.91
CA ILE A 90 2.64 3.39 -2.08
C ILE A 90 1.37 4.01 -2.65
N TYR A 91 1.37 4.29 -3.96
CA TYR A 91 0.21 4.89 -4.62
C TYR A 91 -1.02 4.00 -4.52
N MET A 92 -0.87 2.71 -4.82
CA MET A 92 -1.96 1.74 -4.76
C MET A 92 -2.49 1.57 -3.33
N PHE A 93 -1.61 1.48 -2.33
CA PHE A 93 -1.98 1.32 -0.92
C PHE A 93 -2.93 2.44 -0.45
N TYR A 94 -2.54 3.69 -0.68
CA TYR A 94 -3.38 4.83 -0.31
C TYR A 94 -4.58 5.02 -1.24
N ALA A 95 -4.47 4.64 -2.51
CA ALA A 95 -5.60 4.72 -3.44
C ALA A 95 -6.72 3.74 -3.08
N VAL A 96 -6.38 2.51 -2.67
CA VAL A 96 -7.35 1.53 -2.17
C VAL A 96 -8.06 2.08 -0.93
N ASN A 97 -7.32 2.68 0.00
CA ASN A 97 -7.90 3.30 1.19
C ASN A 97 -8.83 4.48 0.80
N LEU A 98 -8.43 5.32 -0.14
CA LEU A 98 -9.18 6.50 -0.60
C LEU A 98 -10.52 6.13 -1.25
N VAL A 99 -10.60 5.01 -1.97
CA VAL A 99 -11.86 4.53 -2.57
C VAL A 99 -12.71 3.72 -1.60
N GLY A 100 -12.29 3.58 -0.33
CA GLY A 100 -12.99 2.82 0.70
C GLY A 100 -12.75 1.32 0.63
N GLY A 101 -11.76 0.86 -0.14
CA GLY A 101 -11.35 -0.54 -0.21
C GLY A 101 -10.43 -0.95 0.94
N ILE A 102 -10.07 -2.21 0.96
CA ILE A 102 -9.17 -2.83 1.95
C ILE A 102 -7.95 -3.37 1.21
N ALA A 103 -6.76 -2.89 1.56
CA ALA A 103 -5.50 -3.36 0.98
C ALA A 103 -5.14 -4.73 1.54
N ASN A 104 -5.14 -5.76 0.70
CA ASN A 104 -4.68 -7.10 1.05
C ASN A 104 -3.18 -7.20 0.71
N MET A 105 -2.33 -7.08 1.72
CA MET A 105 -0.87 -7.03 1.55
C MET A 105 -0.27 -8.42 1.63
N ILE A 106 0.34 -8.87 0.55
CA ILE A 106 1.03 -10.17 0.52
C ILE A 106 2.47 -10.02 0.04
N HIS A 107 3.31 -10.96 0.42
CA HIS A 107 4.70 -10.92 0.00
C HIS A 107 4.83 -11.30 -1.49
N PRO A 108 5.53 -10.50 -2.33
CA PRO A 108 5.59 -10.75 -3.77
C PRO A 108 6.33 -12.05 -4.15
N LEU A 109 7.18 -12.56 -3.25
CA LEU A 109 7.92 -13.81 -3.45
C LEU A 109 7.17 -15.05 -2.97
N SER A 110 5.95 -14.92 -2.44
CA SER A 110 5.11 -16.04 -2.00
C SER A 110 5.01 -17.13 -3.09
N ALA A 111 4.87 -18.38 -2.65
CA ALA A 111 4.64 -19.50 -3.55
C ALA A 111 3.24 -19.43 -4.19
N GLU A 112 3.05 -20.06 -5.35
CA GLU A 112 1.77 -20.03 -6.08
C GLU A 112 0.58 -20.46 -5.20
N LYS A 113 0.72 -21.53 -4.39
CA LYS A 113 -0.33 -22.00 -3.46
C LYS A 113 -0.64 -20.99 -2.36
N GLU A 114 0.35 -20.24 -1.89
CA GLU A 114 0.14 -19.19 -0.89
C GLU A 114 -0.58 -17.99 -1.50
N ILE A 115 -0.19 -17.59 -2.73
CA ILE A 115 -0.87 -16.52 -3.47
C ILE A 115 -2.34 -16.88 -3.66
N GLU A 116 -2.63 -18.09 -4.15
CA GLU A 116 -4.00 -18.59 -4.32
C GLU A 116 -4.79 -18.56 -3.01
N PHE A 117 -4.17 -19.03 -1.92
CA PHE A 117 -4.77 -18.96 -0.59
C PHE A 117 -5.09 -17.53 -0.17
N TYR A 118 -4.15 -16.60 -0.30
CA TYR A 118 -4.36 -15.19 0.12
C TYR A 118 -5.42 -14.48 -0.71
N LEU A 119 -5.44 -14.72 -2.02
CA LEU A 119 -6.45 -14.15 -2.91
C LEU A 119 -7.85 -14.64 -2.58
N ASN A 120 -8.00 -15.93 -2.29
CA ASN A 120 -9.27 -16.55 -1.92
C ASN A 120 -9.70 -16.18 -0.50
N ALA A 121 -8.80 -16.20 0.48
CA ALA A 121 -9.09 -15.86 1.87
C ALA A 121 -9.55 -14.39 2.01
N SER A 122 -8.97 -13.48 1.22
CA SER A 122 -9.39 -12.09 1.19
C SER A 122 -10.57 -11.83 0.26
N GLU A 123 -10.90 -12.74 -0.65
CA GLU A 123 -11.85 -12.53 -1.74
C GLU A 123 -11.51 -11.29 -2.58
N SER A 124 -10.23 -11.10 -2.88
CA SER A 124 -9.76 -9.94 -3.64
C SER A 124 -10.37 -9.89 -5.04
N VAL A 125 -10.91 -8.73 -5.41
CA VAL A 125 -11.50 -8.47 -6.74
C VAL A 125 -10.48 -7.99 -7.75
N ALA A 126 -9.39 -7.42 -7.29
CA ALA A 126 -8.26 -6.98 -8.11
C ALA A 126 -6.95 -7.32 -7.42
N ALA A 127 -5.89 -7.47 -8.22
CA ALA A 127 -4.53 -7.67 -7.74
C ALA A 127 -3.55 -6.80 -8.52
N VAL A 128 -2.55 -6.26 -7.83
CA VAL A 128 -1.41 -5.58 -8.45
C VAL A 128 -0.12 -6.27 -8.07
N THR A 129 0.72 -6.52 -9.06
CA THR A 129 2.05 -7.11 -8.87
C THR A 129 3.05 -6.55 -9.89
N LEU A 130 4.33 -6.92 -9.78
CA LEU A 130 5.33 -6.57 -10.77
C LEU A 130 5.37 -7.59 -11.92
N ASP A 131 5.85 -7.12 -13.07
CA ASP A 131 6.06 -7.93 -14.29
C ASP A 131 6.87 -9.21 -14.03
N GLN A 132 7.89 -9.15 -13.18
CA GLN A 132 8.70 -10.32 -12.80
C GLN A 132 7.93 -11.41 -12.04
N PHE A 133 6.74 -11.11 -11.48
CA PHE A 133 5.92 -12.06 -10.73
C PHE A 133 4.65 -12.47 -11.48
N TYR A 134 4.42 -11.94 -12.67
CA TYR A 134 3.23 -12.18 -13.48
C TYR A 134 2.87 -13.67 -13.57
N ASN A 135 3.81 -14.52 -13.94
CA ASN A 135 3.55 -15.94 -14.17
C ASN A 135 2.98 -16.67 -12.94
N LYS A 136 3.37 -16.27 -11.71
CA LYS A 136 2.83 -16.87 -10.49
C LYS A 136 1.36 -16.53 -10.28
N PHE A 137 1.00 -15.29 -10.59
CA PHE A 137 -0.38 -14.80 -10.45
C PHE A 137 -1.28 -15.36 -11.55
N GLU A 138 -0.80 -15.41 -12.79
CA GLU A 138 -1.57 -15.94 -13.92
C GLU A 138 -1.96 -17.41 -13.71
N LYS A 139 -1.04 -18.25 -13.22
CA LYS A 139 -1.32 -19.66 -12.93
C LYS A 139 -2.44 -19.90 -11.92
N VAL A 140 -2.71 -18.96 -11.02
CA VAL A 140 -3.70 -19.13 -9.96
C VAL A 140 -4.96 -18.30 -10.19
N ARG A 141 -4.92 -17.31 -11.09
CA ARG A 141 -5.98 -16.32 -11.30
C ARG A 141 -7.36 -16.93 -11.49
N GLU A 142 -7.48 -17.91 -12.39
CA GLU A 142 -8.76 -18.56 -12.72
C GLU A 142 -9.41 -19.30 -11.53
N ARG A 143 -8.62 -19.61 -10.50
CA ARG A 143 -9.09 -20.27 -9.27
C ARG A 143 -9.42 -19.27 -8.16
N THR A 144 -9.47 -17.97 -8.49
CA THR A 144 -9.71 -16.86 -7.55
C THR A 144 -10.82 -15.94 -8.04
N LYS A 145 -11.22 -14.99 -7.20
CA LYS A 145 -12.20 -13.94 -7.55
C LYS A 145 -11.59 -12.72 -8.24
N VAL A 146 -10.29 -12.75 -8.56
CA VAL A 146 -9.59 -11.61 -9.18
C VAL A 146 -10.06 -11.43 -10.62
N VAL A 147 -10.79 -10.35 -10.84
CA VAL A 147 -11.26 -9.94 -12.17
C VAL A 147 -10.21 -9.12 -12.89
N ASN A 148 -9.58 -8.18 -12.17
CA ASN A 148 -8.60 -7.26 -12.73
C ASN A 148 -7.22 -7.54 -12.18
N MET A 149 -6.27 -7.91 -13.04
CA MET A 149 -4.88 -8.05 -12.70
C MET A 149 -4.07 -6.88 -13.29
N ILE A 150 -3.45 -6.09 -12.42
CA ILE A 150 -2.68 -4.90 -12.78
C ILE A 150 -1.21 -5.27 -12.69
N ILE A 151 -0.47 -5.02 -13.77
CA ILE A 151 0.96 -5.32 -13.83
C ILE A 151 1.75 -4.03 -13.90
N ALA A 152 2.53 -3.78 -12.85
CA ALA A 152 3.49 -2.69 -12.79
C ALA A 152 4.90 -3.19 -13.14
N SER A 153 5.78 -2.27 -13.45
CA SER A 153 7.21 -2.55 -13.62
C SER A 153 8.03 -1.53 -12.82
N VAL A 154 9.10 -2.00 -12.21
CA VAL A 154 10.06 -1.11 -11.52
C VAL A 154 10.56 -0.01 -12.46
N ARG A 155 10.78 -0.35 -13.74
CA ARG A 155 11.23 0.60 -14.78
C ARG A 155 10.33 1.82 -14.95
N ASP A 156 9.04 1.74 -14.57
CA ASP A 156 8.10 2.85 -14.73
C ASP A 156 8.32 3.94 -13.66
N ALA A 157 8.97 3.60 -12.55
CA ALA A 157 9.31 4.52 -11.48
C ALA A 157 10.72 5.12 -11.60
N LEU A 158 11.58 4.59 -12.48
CA LEU A 158 12.97 5.00 -12.62
C LEU A 158 13.12 6.32 -13.41
N SER A 159 14.22 7.04 -13.14
CA SER A 159 14.66 8.13 -14.00
C SER A 159 15.13 7.59 -15.36
N PRO A 160 15.13 8.40 -16.44
CA PRO A 160 15.52 7.93 -17.78
C PRO A 160 16.91 7.25 -17.83
N THR A 161 17.88 7.82 -17.12
CA THR A 161 19.26 7.29 -17.07
C THR A 161 19.33 5.94 -16.37
N ILE A 162 18.72 5.82 -15.17
CA ILE A 162 18.69 4.58 -14.40
C ILE A 162 17.86 3.52 -15.14
N LYS A 163 16.77 3.92 -15.78
CA LYS A 163 15.93 3.04 -16.60
C LYS A 163 16.74 2.39 -17.74
N ALA A 164 17.58 3.16 -18.44
CA ALA A 164 18.43 2.61 -19.49
C ALA A 164 19.39 1.54 -18.95
N GLY A 165 20.06 1.80 -17.82
CA GLY A 165 20.91 0.82 -17.15
C GLY A 165 20.15 -0.43 -16.68
N TYR A 166 18.99 -0.24 -16.06
CA TYR A 166 18.13 -1.34 -15.61
C TYR A 166 17.69 -2.24 -16.78
N MET A 167 17.32 -1.65 -17.92
CA MET A 167 16.92 -2.41 -19.13
C MET A 167 18.06 -3.23 -19.70
N LEU A 168 19.31 -2.81 -19.53
CA LEU A 168 20.48 -3.54 -19.98
C LEU A 168 20.88 -4.71 -19.06
N THR A 169 20.46 -4.68 -17.81
CA THR A 169 20.81 -5.66 -16.77
C THR A 169 19.60 -6.49 -16.34
N GLU A 170 18.90 -6.07 -15.31
CA GLU A 170 17.79 -6.82 -14.70
C GLU A 170 16.56 -6.92 -15.62
N GLY A 171 16.28 -5.87 -16.39
CA GLY A 171 15.12 -5.85 -17.28
C GLY A 171 15.14 -6.89 -18.39
N ARG A 172 16.33 -7.40 -18.76
CA ARG A 172 16.47 -8.49 -19.74
C ARG A 172 16.08 -9.86 -19.20
N LYS A 173 16.11 -10.03 -17.87
CA LYS A 173 15.80 -11.32 -17.20
C LYS A 173 14.29 -11.50 -17.02
N ILE A 174 13.51 -10.44 -17.19
CA ILE A 174 12.06 -10.47 -17.01
C ILE A 174 11.42 -11.03 -18.28
N GLU A 175 10.66 -12.09 -18.11
CA GLU A 175 9.89 -12.69 -19.21
C GLU A 175 8.86 -11.69 -19.74
N LYS A 176 8.68 -11.70 -21.06
CA LYS A 176 7.67 -10.85 -21.69
C LYS A 176 6.28 -11.37 -21.39
N ILE A 177 5.43 -10.49 -20.93
CA ILE A 177 4.00 -10.78 -20.79
C ILE A 177 3.40 -10.86 -22.20
N PRO A 178 2.61 -11.89 -22.52
CA PRO A 178 1.92 -11.99 -23.81
C PRO A 178 1.09 -10.74 -24.09
N GLU A 179 1.04 -10.32 -25.35
CA GLU A 179 0.28 -9.11 -25.75
C GLU A 179 -1.24 -9.28 -25.56
N ASP A 180 -1.71 -10.52 -25.67
CA ASP A 180 -3.11 -10.93 -25.48
C ASP A 180 -3.44 -11.31 -24.03
N ALA A 181 -2.48 -11.19 -23.10
CA ALA A 181 -2.71 -11.49 -21.70
C ALA A 181 -3.84 -10.59 -21.13
N PRO A 182 -4.81 -11.17 -20.40
CA PRO A 182 -5.94 -10.43 -19.86
C PRO A 182 -5.53 -9.65 -18.59
N VAL A 183 -4.59 -8.74 -18.75
CA VAL A 183 -4.02 -7.90 -17.69
C VAL A 183 -4.07 -6.43 -18.07
N ILE A 184 -4.02 -5.56 -17.09
CA ILE A 184 -3.94 -4.11 -17.28
C ILE A 184 -2.52 -3.67 -16.93
N MET A 185 -1.75 -3.23 -17.92
CA MET A 185 -0.41 -2.68 -17.66
C MET A 185 -0.51 -1.37 -16.89
N TRP A 186 0.42 -1.10 -15.96
CA TRP A 186 0.39 0.06 -15.07
C TRP A 186 0.12 1.38 -15.79
N LYS A 187 0.74 1.61 -16.93
CA LYS A 187 0.53 2.85 -17.70
C LYS A 187 -0.89 2.98 -18.22
N ASP A 188 -1.48 1.88 -18.65
CA ASP A 188 -2.85 1.88 -19.17
C ASP A 188 -3.85 1.97 -18.02
N PHE A 189 -3.58 1.30 -16.90
CA PHE A 189 -4.32 1.49 -15.64
C PHE A 189 -4.37 2.97 -15.25
N MET A 190 -3.23 3.67 -15.22
CA MET A 190 -3.18 5.09 -14.86
C MET A 190 -3.98 5.97 -15.84
N LYS A 191 -4.01 5.64 -17.14
CA LYS A 191 -4.83 6.34 -18.13
C LYS A 191 -6.33 6.22 -17.87
N LEU A 192 -6.79 5.10 -17.28
CA LEU A 192 -8.21 4.91 -16.95
C LEU A 192 -8.74 5.98 -15.98
N SER A 193 -7.85 6.64 -15.24
CA SER A 193 -8.24 7.78 -14.39
C SER A 193 -8.95 8.90 -15.15
N HIS A 194 -8.65 9.07 -16.44
CA HIS A 194 -9.28 10.07 -17.30
C HIS A 194 -10.72 9.69 -17.72
N SER A 195 -11.04 8.42 -17.66
CA SER A 195 -12.37 7.89 -17.97
C SER A 195 -13.24 7.69 -16.73
N CYS A 196 -12.84 8.23 -15.59
CA CYS A 196 -13.58 8.11 -14.35
C CYS A 196 -14.81 9.03 -14.37
N TYR A 197 -15.98 8.46 -14.53
CA TYR A 197 -17.27 9.19 -14.55
C TYR A 197 -17.84 9.44 -13.14
N TYR A 198 -17.23 8.90 -12.11
CA TYR A 198 -17.67 9.10 -10.73
C TYR A 198 -17.40 10.53 -10.28
N LYS A 199 -18.46 11.28 -9.93
CA LYS A 199 -18.35 12.63 -9.39
C LYS A 199 -17.57 12.63 -8.06
N THR A 200 -17.74 11.57 -7.27
CA THR A 200 -17.00 11.34 -6.04
C THR A 200 -16.34 9.96 -6.08
N TYR A 201 -15.02 9.93 -6.14
CA TYR A 201 -14.24 8.70 -6.00
C TYR A 201 -13.66 8.53 -4.60
N LYS A 202 -13.69 9.61 -3.82
CA LYS A 202 -13.25 9.62 -2.40
C LYS A 202 -14.39 9.11 -1.52
N VAL A 203 -14.09 8.12 -0.69
CA VAL A 203 -15.02 7.57 0.29
C VAL A 203 -14.57 8.03 1.67
N LYS A 204 -15.48 8.64 2.43
CA LYS A 204 -15.19 9.03 3.81
C LYS A 204 -15.10 7.76 4.67
N ARG A 205 -14.00 7.65 5.43
CA ARG A 205 -13.76 6.51 6.32
C ARG A 205 -13.37 7.01 7.71
N GLU A 206 -13.75 6.25 8.71
CA GLU A 206 -13.41 6.52 10.11
C GLU A 206 -12.21 5.69 10.55
N GLY A 207 -11.62 6.03 11.68
CA GLY A 207 -10.49 5.31 12.24
C GLY A 207 -10.77 3.83 12.51
N ALA A 208 -11.99 3.49 12.90
CA ALA A 208 -12.40 2.12 13.19
C ALA A 208 -12.63 1.25 11.95
N ASP A 209 -12.73 1.85 10.77
CA ASP A 209 -12.98 1.09 9.53
C ASP A 209 -11.79 0.20 9.14
N PRO A 210 -12.07 -1.02 8.64
CA PRO A 210 -11.06 -1.91 8.08
C PRO A 210 -10.29 -1.23 6.95
N ALA A 211 -8.97 -1.35 6.95
CA ALA A 211 -8.11 -0.68 5.98
C ALA A 211 -7.12 -1.63 5.31
N VAL A 212 -6.57 -2.57 6.05
CA VAL A 212 -5.49 -3.44 5.58
C VAL A 212 -5.67 -4.86 6.12
N ILE A 213 -5.33 -5.86 5.31
CA ILE A 213 -5.15 -7.24 5.74
C ILE A 213 -3.67 -7.58 5.65
N LEU A 214 -3.09 -8.02 6.77
CA LEU A 214 -1.74 -8.58 6.86
C LEU A 214 -1.81 -10.04 7.28
N TYR A 215 -0.82 -10.83 6.88
CA TYR A 215 -0.78 -12.24 7.22
C TYR A 215 0.33 -12.56 8.23
N SER A 216 -0.01 -13.27 9.29
CA SER A 216 0.97 -13.78 10.23
C SER A 216 1.32 -15.23 9.91
N GLY A 217 2.61 -15.55 9.91
CA GLY A 217 3.05 -16.94 9.98
C GLY A 217 2.72 -17.48 11.37
N GLY A 218 1.58 -18.19 11.48
CA GLY A 218 1.13 -18.73 12.76
C GLY A 218 2.09 -19.78 13.31
N THR A 219 2.42 -19.70 14.59
CA THR A 219 3.13 -20.76 15.33
C THR A 219 2.35 -22.10 15.32
N THR A 220 1.08 -22.08 14.95
CA THR A 220 0.16 -23.21 14.83
C THR A 220 0.08 -23.81 13.43
N GLY A 221 0.94 -23.39 12.48
CA GLY A 221 1.00 -23.92 11.11
C GLY A 221 -0.06 -23.37 10.15
N THR A 222 -1.07 -22.65 10.63
CA THR A 222 -2.10 -22.05 9.76
C THR A 222 -1.92 -20.53 9.69
N THR A 223 -1.67 -20.02 8.48
CA THR A 223 -1.57 -18.58 8.24
C THR A 223 -2.94 -17.91 8.44
N LYS A 224 -2.97 -16.83 9.21
CA LYS A 224 -4.19 -16.06 9.50
C LYS A 224 -4.08 -14.66 8.90
N GLY A 225 -5.15 -14.21 8.24
CA GLY A 225 -5.32 -12.82 7.83
C GLY A 225 -5.76 -11.97 9.02
N ILE A 226 -4.99 -10.94 9.34
CA ILE A 226 -5.27 -9.98 10.42
C ILE A 226 -5.80 -8.71 9.77
N VAL A 227 -7.03 -8.35 10.11
CA VAL A 227 -7.65 -7.10 9.64
C VAL A 227 -7.21 -5.96 10.56
N LEU A 228 -6.57 -4.97 9.98
CA LEU A 228 -6.16 -3.74 10.66
C LEU A 228 -7.00 -2.56 10.20
N THR A 229 -7.32 -1.67 11.14
CA THR A 229 -8.12 -0.47 10.89
C THR A 229 -7.24 0.72 10.51
N ASN A 230 -7.85 1.78 9.99
CA ASN A 230 -7.18 3.06 9.78
C ASN A 230 -6.49 3.55 11.06
N LYS A 231 -7.16 3.44 12.19
CA LYS A 231 -6.65 3.88 13.50
C LYS A 231 -5.40 3.12 13.92
N ASN A 232 -5.29 1.82 13.60
CA ASN A 232 -4.08 1.05 13.92
C ASN A 232 -2.84 1.64 13.24
N PHE A 233 -2.95 2.02 11.97
CA PHE A 233 -1.85 2.65 11.23
C PHE A 233 -1.59 4.09 11.68
N ASN A 234 -2.63 4.89 11.85
CA ASN A 234 -2.51 6.27 12.32
C ASN A 234 -1.88 6.32 13.71
N ALA A 235 -2.31 5.44 14.62
CA ALA A 235 -1.75 5.33 15.96
C ALA A 235 -0.27 4.95 15.92
N LEU A 236 0.11 3.95 15.12
CA LEU A 236 1.50 3.56 14.98
C LEU A 236 2.38 4.72 14.51
N GLY A 237 1.93 5.45 13.47
CA GLY A 237 2.66 6.63 12.98
C GLY A 237 2.84 7.70 14.04
N GLN A 238 1.79 8.01 14.80
CA GLN A 238 1.84 9.02 15.88
C GLN A 238 2.73 8.54 17.05
N GLN A 239 2.69 7.26 17.40
CA GLN A 239 3.56 6.67 18.43
C GLN A 239 5.04 6.74 18.03
N VAL A 240 5.36 6.42 16.76
CA VAL A 240 6.75 6.53 16.25
C VAL A 240 7.26 7.97 16.37
N ILE A 241 6.45 8.96 16.01
CA ILE A 241 6.83 10.37 16.14
C ILE A 241 6.97 10.77 17.60
N ALA A 242 6.04 10.39 18.47
CA ALA A 242 6.10 10.70 19.90
C ALA A 242 7.31 10.09 20.60
N ALA A 243 7.69 8.88 20.21
CA ALA A 243 8.88 8.19 20.71
C ALA A 243 10.19 8.77 20.15
N ASN A 244 10.15 9.61 19.13
CA ASN A 244 11.31 10.20 18.48
C ASN A 244 11.16 11.73 18.36
N PRO A 245 11.25 12.46 19.48
CA PRO A 245 10.97 13.91 19.52
C PRO A 245 11.98 14.75 18.71
N MET A 246 13.05 14.12 18.22
CA MET A 246 14.04 14.76 17.35
C MET A 246 13.57 14.88 15.89
N PHE A 247 12.57 14.11 15.46
CA PHE A 247 12.05 14.17 14.10
C PHE A 247 11.40 15.51 13.79
N ARG A 248 11.81 16.12 12.70
CA ARG A 248 11.30 17.39 12.21
C ARG A 248 10.73 17.26 10.81
N PRO A 249 9.77 18.10 10.40
CA PRO A 249 9.30 18.14 9.02
C PRO A 249 10.45 18.35 8.04
N GLY A 250 10.67 17.39 7.14
CA GLY A 250 11.76 17.39 6.17
C GLY A 250 12.90 16.41 6.48
N ASP A 251 12.93 15.83 7.69
CA ASP A 251 13.87 14.75 8.01
C ASP A 251 13.59 13.51 7.15
N ARG A 252 14.63 12.72 6.97
CA ARG A 252 14.59 11.52 6.14
C ARG A 252 14.96 10.29 6.95
N THR A 253 14.23 9.22 6.71
CA THR A 253 14.56 7.91 7.27
C THR A 253 14.73 6.91 6.12
N VAL A 254 15.46 5.83 6.39
CA VAL A 254 15.63 4.74 5.42
C VAL A 254 14.50 3.74 5.58
N SER A 255 13.86 3.40 4.45
CA SER A 255 12.98 2.24 4.36
C SER A 255 13.72 1.16 3.57
N TYR A 256 13.74 -0.06 4.11
CA TYR A 256 14.37 -1.18 3.42
C TYR A 256 13.43 -1.74 2.35
N THR A 257 14.04 -2.14 1.26
CA THR A 257 13.38 -2.87 0.16
C THR A 257 13.90 -4.30 0.09
#